data_1d2fcf34eb90bf1bc903140fe9daa05c
#
_entry.id   1d2fcf34eb90bf1bc903140fe9daa05c
#
_cell.length_a   1.000
_cell.length_b   1.000
_cell.length_c   1.000
_cell.angle_alpha   90.00
_cell.angle_beta   90.00
_cell.angle_gamma   90.00
#
_symmetry.space_group_name_H-M   'P 1'
#
loop_
_entity.id
_entity.type
_entity.pdbx_description
1 polymer ?
#
loop_
_entity_poly.entity_id
_entity_poly.type
_entity_poly.pdbx_seq_one_letter_code
_entity_poly.pdbx_strand_id
1 'polypeptide(L)'
;MMTRRNFLSSLAALPLAASLTRGAVEAPAAFSADQISDFCRRLRPVGRILELEGWFVWCNAPIEGPDGRTHVFFSRWPAERRMSGWINCSEIAHAVAASPEGPYELVGTVLAPRGPGFWDATTCHNPHIQKVGDRYALFYMGNSNGKTDTKRIGLAIADSLDGPWRRPDHPLLEPGAPGAWDDHCTTNPSFVRHPNGQYWLYYKSWNTHDYDTGTPPVRGNRKYGIAMADQLEGPYHKHPANPVIDFSGRGGNRQCEDAFVWREDGKFRIVVRDMGVFNSEVGLYMESDDGLRWTEPKIAYRALREYVNQPPPPPQLNRYGRAERPQLLLRGGRPAYLFTASQGGKFMTASGFLFKIV
;
A
#
# COMPACT_ATOMS: atom_id res chain seq x y z
N MET A 1 -79.03 -38.02 -12.90
CA MET A 1 -77.66 -38.25 -13.37
C MET A 1 -77.22 -37.04 -14.17
N MET A 2 -76.38 -36.18 -13.60
CA MET A 2 -76.01 -34.90 -14.18
C MET A 2 -74.63 -34.98 -14.78
N THR A 3 -74.42 -34.64 -16.01
CA THR A 3 -73.18 -34.53 -16.74
C THR A 3 -72.59 -33.15 -16.54
N ARG A 4 -71.31 -33.08 -16.10
CA ARG A 4 -70.56 -31.85 -15.98
C ARG A 4 -69.92 -31.50 -17.34
N ARG A 5 -70.17 -30.27 -17.80
CA ARG A 5 -69.50 -29.65 -18.95
C ARG A 5 -68.21 -28.97 -18.46
N ASN A 6 -67.10 -29.29 -19.10
CA ASN A 6 -65.80 -28.59 -18.91
C ASN A 6 -65.79 -27.30 -19.74
N PHE A 7 -65.40 -26.18 -19.05
CA PHE A 7 -65.05 -24.94 -19.71
C PHE A 7 -63.53 -24.85 -19.70
N LEU A 8 -62.90 -24.88 -20.84
CA LEU A 8 -61.48 -24.55 -21.04
C LEU A 8 -61.39 -23.06 -21.35
N SER A 9 -60.74 -22.30 -20.40
CA SER A 9 -60.35 -20.93 -20.64
C SER A 9 -58.90 -20.92 -21.02
N SER A 10 -58.55 -20.58 -22.23
CA SER A 10 -57.17 -20.35 -22.72
C SER A 10 -56.71 -18.98 -22.27
N LEU A 11 -55.77 -18.95 -21.36
CA LEU A 11 -54.99 -17.75 -21.05
C LEU A 11 -53.77 -17.67 -21.99
N ALA A 12 -53.76 -16.68 -22.87
CA ALA A 12 -52.61 -16.32 -23.68
C ALA A 12 -51.59 -15.59 -22.79
N ALA A 13 -50.43 -16.19 -22.57
CA ALA A 13 -49.31 -15.55 -21.92
C ALA A 13 -48.52 -14.71 -22.95
N LEU A 14 -48.53 -13.40 -22.78
CA LEU A 14 -47.61 -12.49 -23.46
C LEU A 14 -46.22 -12.55 -22.81
N PRO A 15 -45.13 -12.70 -23.56
CA PRO A 15 -43.82 -12.61 -23.00
C PRO A 15 -43.44 -11.13 -22.74
N LEU A 16 -43.29 -10.74 -21.48
CA LEU A 16 -42.62 -9.49 -21.10
C LEU A 16 -41.12 -9.65 -21.39
N ALA A 17 -40.66 -9.12 -22.51
CA ALA A 17 -39.25 -8.93 -22.77
C ALA A 17 -38.79 -7.74 -21.93
N ALA A 18 -38.22 -8.01 -20.73
CA ALA A 18 -37.49 -7.03 -19.97
C ALA A 18 -36.16 -6.76 -20.66
N SER A 19 -36.08 -5.67 -21.40
CA SER A 19 -34.80 -5.12 -21.88
C SER A 19 -33.97 -4.67 -20.68
N LEU A 20 -33.04 -5.51 -20.25
CA LEU A 20 -31.94 -5.11 -19.37
C LEU A 20 -31.01 -4.19 -20.16
N THR A 21 -31.31 -2.89 -20.19
CA THR A 21 -30.33 -1.89 -20.57
C THR A 21 -29.21 -1.97 -19.55
N ARG A 22 -28.11 -2.63 -19.91
CA ARG A 22 -26.85 -2.45 -19.23
C ARG A 22 -26.53 -0.95 -19.31
N GLY A 23 -26.71 -0.25 -18.20
CA GLY A 23 -26.22 1.11 -18.08
C GLY A 23 -24.76 1.12 -18.50
N ALA A 24 -24.42 1.89 -19.52
CA ALA A 24 -23.03 2.17 -19.88
C ALA A 24 -22.39 2.73 -18.62
N VAL A 25 -21.39 2.03 -18.08
CA VAL A 25 -20.52 2.58 -17.04
C VAL A 25 -19.85 3.78 -17.70
N GLU A 26 -20.26 4.99 -17.34
CA GLU A 26 -19.62 6.21 -17.80
C GLU A 26 -18.11 6.06 -17.59
N ALA A 27 -17.34 6.25 -18.66
CA ALA A 27 -15.91 6.30 -18.55
C ALA A 27 -15.56 7.41 -17.53
N PRO A 28 -14.71 7.15 -16.52
CA PRO A 28 -14.36 8.15 -15.53
C PRO A 28 -13.85 9.40 -16.26
N ALA A 29 -14.33 10.57 -15.84
CA ALA A 29 -13.96 11.84 -16.42
C ALA A 29 -12.43 11.94 -16.51
N ALA A 30 -11.91 12.32 -17.69
CA ALA A 30 -10.48 12.44 -17.89
C ALA A 30 -9.93 13.55 -16.95
N PHE A 31 -8.83 13.27 -16.27
CA PHE A 31 -8.16 14.27 -15.44
C PHE A 31 -7.62 15.40 -16.31
N SER A 32 -7.75 16.63 -15.82
CA SER A 32 -7.17 17.81 -16.50
C SER A 32 -5.63 17.78 -16.44
N ALA A 33 -4.99 18.48 -17.36
CA ALA A 33 -3.52 18.46 -17.49
C ALA A 33 -2.81 18.97 -16.23
N ASP A 34 -3.38 19.92 -15.51
CA ASP A 34 -2.87 20.51 -14.27
C ASP A 34 -3.00 19.57 -13.07
N GLN A 35 -3.95 18.64 -13.09
CA GLN A 35 -4.10 17.59 -12.08
C GLN A 35 -3.05 16.48 -12.21
N ILE A 36 -2.40 16.34 -13.37
CA ILE A 36 -1.41 15.28 -13.60
C ILE A 36 -0.02 15.82 -13.29
N SER A 37 0.69 15.15 -12.36
CA SER A 37 2.07 15.52 -12.02
C SER A 37 3.06 15.19 -13.13
N ASP A 38 4.21 15.85 -13.14
CA ASP A 38 5.33 15.48 -14.01
C ASP A 38 5.87 14.11 -13.69
N PHE A 39 5.80 13.70 -12.42
CA PHE A 39 6.09 12.33 -12.01
C PHE A 39 5.23 11.32 -12.78
N CYS A 40 3.91 11.55 -12.85
CA CYS A 40 2.99 10.68 -13.60
C CYS A 40 3.30 10.63 -15.10
N ARG A 41 3.65 11.76 -15.70
CA ARG A 41 3.97 11.85 -17.15
C ARG A 41 5.20 11.05 -17.54
N ARG A 42 6.11 10.86 -16.60
CA ARG A 42 7.37 10.12 -16.77
C ARG A 42 7.22 8.60 -16.62
N LEU A 43 6.10 8.10 -16.11
CA LEU A 43 5.88 6.68 -15.91
C LEU A 43 5.73 5.93 -17.24
N ARG A 44 6.48 4.84 -17.37
CA ARG A 44 6.37 3.88 -18.47
C ARG A 44 6.13 2.49 -17.86
N PRO A 45 5.01 1.82 -18.19
CA PRO A 45 4.73 0.49 -17.64
C PRO A 45 5.75 -0.52 -18.17
N VAL A 46 6.30 -1.31 -17.26
CA VAL A 46 7.16 -2.46 -17.57
C VAL A 46 6.33 -3.74 -17.56
N GLY A 47 5.57 -3.96 -16.47
CA GLY A 47 4.76 -5.14 -16.32
C GLY A 47 4.78 -5.71 -14.90
N ARG A 48 4.31 -6.94 -14.77
CA ARG A 48 4.30 -7.66 -13.50
C ARG A 48 5.65 -8.27 -13.19
N ILE A 49 6.00 -8.24 -11.91
CA ILE A 49 7.21 -8.83 -11.34
C ILE A 49 6.82 -9.67 -10.12
N LEU A 50 7.68 -10.61 -9.73
CA LEU A 50 7.49 -11.43 -8.52
C LEU A 50 6.14 -12.16 -8.51
N GLU A 51 5.79 -12.81 -9.61
CA GLU A 51 4.61 -13.67 -9.68
C GLU A 51 4.96 -15.05 -9.12
N LEU A 52 4.52 -15.32 -7.89
CA LEU A 52 4.82 -16.56 -7.16
C LEU A 52 3.59 -17.47 -7.11
N GLU A 53 3.72 -18.70 -7.57
CA GLU A 53 2.65 -19.70 -7.49
C GLU A 53 2.34 -20.04 -6.03
N GLY A 54 1.05 -20.07 -5.69
CA GLY A 54 0.59 -20.35 -4.33
C GLY A 54 0.71 -19.20 -3.34
N TRP A 55 1.11 -17.99 -3.78
CA TRP A 55 1.34 -16.84 -2.92
C TRP A 55 0.62 -15.58 -3.40
N PHE A 56 0.15 -14.77 -2.47
CA PHE A 56 -0.05 -13.35 -2.67
C PHE A 56 1.29 -12.64 -2.43
N VAL A 57 1.70 -11.78 -3.35
CA VAL A 57 2.86 -10.89 -3.22
C VAL A 57 2.40 -9.46 -3.14
N TRP A 58 2.89 -8.72 -2.14
CA TRP A 58 2.44 -7.37 -1.85
C TRP A 58 3.60 -6.49 -1.36
N CYS A 59 3.48 -5.14 -1.47
CA CYS A 59 4.44 -4.20 -0.88
C CYS A 59 5.89 -4.47 -1.29
N ASN A 60 6.21 -4.27 -2.54
CA ASN A 60 7.56 -4.53 -3.07
C ASN A 60 8.48 -3.33 -2.78
N ALA A 61 9.32 -3.43 -1.76
CA ALA A 61 10.28 -2.40 -1.34
C ALA A 61 11.66 -2.67 -1.95
N PRO A 62 12.08 -1.91 -2.98
CA PRO A 62 13.34 -2.13 -3.68
C PRO A 62 14.50 -1.38 -3.02
N ILE A 63 15.69 -1.94 -3.18
CA ILE A 63 16.97 -1.27 -2.90
C ILE A 63 18.04 -1.79 -3.87
N GLU A 64 18.96 -0.93 -4.28
CA GLU A 64 20.14 -1.34 -5.04
C GLU A 64 21.21 -1.85 -4.06
N GLY A 65 21.67 -3.09 -4.27
CA GLY A 65 22.68 -3.72 -3.44
C GLY A 65 24.10 -3.24 -3.78
N PRO A 66 25.08 -3.50 -2.91
CA PRO A 66 26.49 -3.18 -3.15
C PRO A 66 27.08 -4.03 -4.30
N ASP A 67 26.40 -5.11 -4.67
CA ASP A 67 26.70 -5.99 -5.81
C ASP A 67 26.15 -5.46 -7.14
N GLY A 68 25.51 -4.29 -7.14
CA GLY A 68 24.86 -3.70 -8.32
C GLY A 68 23.54 -4.36 -8.72
N ARG A 69 23.05 -5.33 -7.93
CA ARG A 69 21.79 -6.02 -8.16
C ARG A 69 20.62 -5.27 -7.50
N THR A 70 19.42 -5.52 -7.99
CA THR A 70 18.20 -5.02 -7.36
C THR A 70 17.68 -6.06 -6.40
N HIS A 71 17.63 -5.66 -5.12
CA HIS A 71 17.02 -6.44 -4.04
C HIS A 71 15.62 -5.91 -3.78
N VAL A 72 14.66 -6.81 -3.58
CA VAL A 72 13.27 -6.44 -3.25
C VAL A 72 12.84 -7.19 -2.00
N PHE A 73 12.48 -6.44 -0.97
CA PHE A 73 11.83 -6.96 0.23
C PHE A 73 10.33 -6.81 0.05
N PHE A 74 9.59 -7.88 0.21
CA PHE A 74 8.16 -7.88 -0.10
C PHE A 74 7.37 -8.71 0.89
N SER A 75 6.11 -8.32 1.08
CA SER A 75 5.17 -9.11 1.87
C SER A 75 4.63 -10.25 1.04
N ARG A 76 4.51 -11.45 1.65
CA ARG A 76 3.81 -12.57 1.03
C ARG A 76 3.01 -13.38 2.06
N TRP A 77 1.98 -14.04 1.58
CA TRP A 77 1.17 -14.98 2.37
C TRP A 77 0.52 -16.02 1.46
N PRO A 78 0.18 -17.24 2.00
CA PRO A 78 -0.39 -18.30 1.20
C PRO A 78 -1.69 -17.91 0.49
N ALA A 79 -1.85 -18.36 -0.76
CA ALA A 79 -2.98 -18.02 -1.61
C ALA A 79 -4.33 -18.49 -1.05
N GLU A 80 -4.37 -19.62 -0.32
CA GLU A 80 -5.58 -20.13 0.33
C GLU A 80 -6.13 -19.19 1.41
N ARG A 81 -5.30 -18.30 1.96
CA ARG A 81 -5.71 -17.25 2.92
C ARG A 81 -6.39 -16.07 2.25
N ARG A 82 -6.47 -16.06 0.91
CA ARG A 82 -7.03 -14.96 0.12
C ARG A 82 -6.45 -13.62 0.53
N MET A 83 -7.11 -12.52 0.17
CA MET A 83 -6.61 -11.17 0.51
C MET A 83 -6.52 -10.94 2.02
N SER A 84 -7.37 -11.55 2.85
CA SER A 84 -7.34 -11.38 4.31
C SER A 84 -6.07 -11.94 4.99
N GLY A 85 -5.28 -12.76 4.32
CA GLY A 85 -4.02 -13.30 4.86
C GLY A 85 -2.99 -12.23 5.23
N TRP A 86 -3.07 -11.03 4.63
CA TRP A 86 -2.12 -9.94 4.90
C TRP A 86 -2.03 -9.56 6.39
N ILE A 87 -3.11 -9.71 7.15
CA ILE A 87 -3.14 -9.33 8.58
C ILE A 87 -2.97 -10.51 9.52
N ASN A 88 -3.09 -11.75 9.01
CA ASN A 88 -3.14 -12.94 9.86
C ASN A 88 -1.91 -13.84 9.75
N CYS A 89 -1.16 -13.79 8.64
CA CYS A 89 -0.06 -14.71 8.40
C CYS A 89 0.98 -14.20 7.38
N SER A 90 0.97 -12.90 7.07
CA SER A 90 1.98 -12.34 6.17
C SER A 90 3.37 -12.39 6.78
N GLU A 91 4.34 -12.70 5.93
CA GLU A 91 5.77 -12.62 6.21
C GLU A 91 6.46 -11.68 5.22
N ILE A 92 7.65 -11.21 5.55
CA ILE A 92 8.51 -10.47 4.62
C ILE A 92 9.54 -11.41 4.05
N ALA A 93 9.57 -11.49 2.73
CA ALA A 93 10.54 -12.25 1.96
C ALA A 93 11.48 -11.34 1.17
N HIS A 94 12.57 -11.88 0.68
CA HIS A 94 13.61 -11.22 -0.10
C HIS A 94 13.76 -11.93 -1.44
N ALA A 95 13.87 -11.14 -2.50
CA ALA A 95 14.21 -11.60 -3.84
C ALA A 95 15.23 -10.66 -4.48
N VAL A 96 15.97 -11.16 -5.43
CA VAL A 96 17.10 -10.47 -6.08
C VAL A 96 17.02 -10.65 -7.59
N ALA A 97 17.38 -9.60 -8.34
CA ALA A 97 17.51 -9.64 -9.81
C ALA A 97 18.71 -8.84 -10.27
N ALA A 98 19.25 -9.17 -11.46
CA ALA A 98 20.33 -8.39 -12.08
C ALA A 98 19.88 -6.97 -12.48
N SER A 99 18.57 -6.77 -12.69
CA SER A 99 17.99 -5.47 -13.00
C SER A 99 16.64 -5.30 -12.30
N PRO A 100 16.11 -4.06 -12.15
CA PRO A 100 14.79 -3.82 -11.57
C PRO A 100 13.65 -4.53 -12.33
N GLU A 101 13.85 -4.82 -13.58
CA GLU A 101 12.84 -5.45 -14.46
C GLU A 101 12.78 -6.97 -14.29
N GLY A 102 13.73 -7.56 -13.55
CA GLY A 102 13.82 -8.99 -13.28
C GLY A 102 14.64 -9.74 -14.35
N PRO A 103 14.52 -11.09 -14.44
CA PRO A 103 13.71 -11.93 -13.54
C PRO A 103 14.27 -11.96 -12.12
N TYR A 104 13.37 -12.12 -11.15
CA TYR A 104 13.72 -12.18 -9.73
C TYR A 104 13.89 -13.61 -9.26
N GLU A 105 14.96 -13.86 -8.52
CA GLU A 105 15.23 -15.10 -7.79
C GLU A 105 14.84 -14.92 -6.32
N LEU A 106 14.04 -15.85 -5.79
CA LEU A 106 13.64 -15.85 -4.38
C LEU A 106 14.82 -16.28 -3.51
N VAL A 107 15.23 -15.42 -2.57
CA VAL A 107 16.26 -15.75 -1.57
C VAL A 107 15.64 -16.49 -0.37
N GLY A 108 14.53 -15.98 0.17
CA GLY A 108 13.85 -16.62 1.30
C GLY A 108 13.07 -15.64 2.17
N THR A 109 12.60 -16.15 3.30
CA THR A 109 11.91 -15.36 4.33
C THR A 109 12.92 -14.60 5.18
N VAL A 110 12.67 -13.31 5.38
CA VAL A 110 13.51 -12.41 6.17
C VAL A 110 12.92 -12.18 7.56
N LEU A 111 11.62 -11.84 7.62
CA LEU A 111 10.90 -11.64 8.87
C LEU A 111 9.59 -12.43 8.83
N ALA A 112 9.53 -13.50 9.61
CA ALA A 112 8.30 -14.23 9.89
C ALA A 112 7.62 -13.69 11.16
N PRO A 113 6.28 -13.86 11.31
CA PRO A 113 5.60 -13.67 12.58
C PRO A 113 6.26 -14.46 13.70
N ARG A 114 6.43 -13.85 14.88
CA ARG A 114 7.16 -14.51 16.00
C ARG A 114 6.31 -15.41 16.88
N GLY A 115 4.99 -15.42 16.67
CA GLY A 115 4.06 -16.19 17.49
C GLY A 115 3.65 -15.50 18.80
N PRO A 116 2.86 -16.19 19.64
CA PRO A 116 2.30 -15.61 20.85
C PRO A 116 3.35 -15.03 21.79
N GLY A 117 3.02 -13.91 22.42
CA GLY A 117 3.91 -13.18 23.34
C GLY A 117 4.67 -12.02 22.70
N PHE A 118 4.68 -11.92 21.37
CA PHE A 118 5.33 -10.81 20.67
C PHE A 118 4.28 -9.86 20.06
N TRP A 119 4.65 -8.60 19.92
CA TRP A 119 3.81 -7.57 19.30
C TRP A 119 3.58 -7.80 17.79
N ASP A 120 4.46 -8.53 17.11
CA ASP A 120 4.38 -8.98 15.72
C ASP A 120 4.10 -10.49 15.61
N ALA A 121 3.22 -10.99 16.49
CA ALA A 121 2.92 -12.42 16.63
C ALA A 121 2.24 -13.04 15.43
N THR A 122 1.40 -12.29 14.70
CA THR A 122 0.55 -12.85 13.63
C THR A 122 0.93 -12.40 12.23
N THR A 123 1.64 -11.28 12.09
CA THR A 123 2.02 -10.77 10.76
C THR A 123 3.27 -9.90 10.82
N CYS A 124 4.10 -10.01 9.76
CA CYS A 124 5.11 -9.05 9.37
C CYS A 124 4.76 -8.58 7.94
N HIS A 125 4.49 -7.29 7.77
CA HIS A 125 3.92 -6.77 6.53
C HIS A 125 4.42 -5.36 6.22
N ASN A 126 4.19 -4.88 5.00
CA ASN A 126 4.49 -3.51 4.59
C ASN A 126 5.96 -3.10 4.78
N PRO A 127 6.92 -3.84 4.19
CA PRO A 127 8.33 -3.47 4.28
C PRO A 127 8.62 -2.11 3.65
N HIS A 128 9.58 -1.40 4.24
CA HIS A 128 10.22 -0.22 3.70
C HIS A 128 11.71 -0.30 4.03
N ILE A 129 12.55 -0.50 3.02
CA ILE A 129 13.99 -0.71 3.17
C ILE A 129 14.79 0.55 2.85
N GLN A 130 15.80 0.86 3.67
CA GLN A 130 16.73 1.97 3.45
C GLN A 130 18.14 1.56 3.88
N LYS A 131 19.16 2.10 3.19
CA LYS A 131 20.53 2.09 3.68
C LYS A 131 20.77 3.32 4.56
N VAL A 132 21.24 3.12 5.78
CA VAL A 132 21.50 4.18 6.75
C VAL A 132 22.92 4.03 7.30
N GLY A 133 23.85 4.86 6.83
CA GLY A 133 25.26 4.65 7.05
C GLY A 133 25.71 3.33 6.41
N ASP A 134 26.35 2.49 7.21
CA ASP A 134 26.85 1.17 6.77
C ASP A 134 25.83 0.04 7.03
N ARG A 135 24.66 0.36 7.57
CA ARG A 135 23.63 -0.60 7.93
C ARG A 135 22.40 -0.50 7.02
N TYR A 136 21.62 -1.57 6.98
CA TYR A 136 20.32 -1.62 6.35
C TYR A 136 19.21 -1.59 7.40
N ALA A 137 18.23 -0.73 7.19
CA ALA A 137 17.07 -0.54 8.05
C ALA A 137 15.80 -1.00 7.31
N LEU A 138 15.18 -2.05 7.81
CA LEU A 138 13.93 -2.60 7.29
C LEU A 138 12.82 -2.26 8.27
N PHE A 139 12.08 -1.20 7.95
CA PHE A 139 10.86 -0.84 8.68
C PHE A 139 9.72 -1.72 8.20
N TYR A 140 8.84 -2.12 9.12
CA TYR A 140 7.73 -3.00 8.80
C TYR A 140 6.54 -2.79 9.72
N MET A 141 5.40 -3.34 9.37
CA MET A 141 4.21 -3.41 10.21
C MET A 141 4.07 -4.83 10.75
N GLY A 142 3.90 -4.94 12.07
CA GLY A 142 3.47 -6.17 12.74
C GLY A 142 2.13 -6.01 13.43
N ASN A 143 1.49 -7.10 13.81
CA ASN A 143 0.40 -7.11 14.77
C ASN A 143 0.39 -8.40 15.61
N SER A 144 -0.33 -8.38 16.72
CA SER A 144 -0.33 -9.49 17.69
C SER A 144 -1.60 -10.34 17.69
N ASN A 145 -2.71 -9.89 17.10
CA ASN A 145 -4.01 -10.56 17.22
C ASN A 145 -4.80 -10.68 15.90
N GLY A 146 -4.18 -10.32 14.78
CA GLY A 146 -4.86 -10.33 13.47
C GLY A 146 -5.92 -9.24 13.28
N LYS A 147 -5.96 -8.22 14.15
CA LYS A 147 -6.86 -7.06 14.02
C LYS A 147 -6.05 -5.78 13.78
N THR A 148 -6.75 -4.73 13.35
CA THR A 148 -6.09 -3.46 12.99
C THR A 148 -5.62 -2.65 14.19
N ASP A 149 -6.23 -2.80 15.35
CA ASP A 149 -5.93 -2.08 16.58
C ASP A 149 -4.57 -2.43 17.20
N THR A 150 -4.04 -3.61 16.91
CA THR A 150 -2.71 -4.02 17.38
C THR A 150 -1.59 -3.83 16.36
N LYS A 151 -1.86 -3.17 15.23
CA LYS A 151 -0.79 -2.87 14.27
C LYS A 151 0.18 -1.85 14.85
N ARG A 152 1.47 -2.18 14.74
CA ARG A 152 2.60 -1.35 15.16
C ARG A 152 3.68 -1.34 14.11
N ILE A 153 4.47 -0.27 14.09
CA ILE A 153 5.68 -0.19 13.26
C ILE A 153 6.84 -0.75 14.07
N GLY A 154 7.62 -1.60 13.42
CA GLY A 154 8.90 -2.11 13.90
C GLY A 154 10.04 -1.78 12.97
N LEU A 155 11.25 -2.03 13.46
CA LEU A 155 12.50 -1.88 12.74
C LEU A 155 13.33 -3.14 12.91
N ALA A 156 13.82 -3.68 11.79
CA ALA A 156 14.87 -4.68 11.79
C ALA A 156 16.13 -4.09 11.14
N ILE A 157 17.28 -4.42 11.67
CA ILE A 157 18.58 -3.89 11.21
C ILE A 157 19.52 -5.04 10.87
N ALA A 158 20.26 -4.89 9.78
CA ALA A 158 21.31 -5.79 9.37
C ALA A 158 22.51 -5.04 8.79
N ASP A 159 23.67 -5.67 8.81
CA ASP A 159 24.88 -5.16 8.18
C ASP A 159 25.00 -5.58 6.71
N SER A 160 24.17 -6.55 6.28
CA SER A 160 24.03 -7.03 4.91
C SER A 160 22.55 -7.17 4.52
N LEU A 161 22.22 -7.06 3.22
CA LEU A 161 20.88 -7.32 2.70
C LEU A 161 20.46 -8.79 2.89
N ASP A 162 21.42 -9.70 3.05
CA ASP A 162 21.17 -11.10 3.34
C ASP A 162 20.98 -11.37 4.84
N GLY A 163 21.13 -10.36 5.69
CA GLY A 163 21.03 -10.49 7.13
C GLY A 163 22.37 -10.86 7.82
N PRO A 164 22.33 -11.40 9.05
CA PRO A 164 21.11 -11.65 9.83
C PRO A 164 20.41 -10.37 10.28
N TRP A 165 19.08 -10.39 10.23
CA TRP A 165 18.23 -9.27 10.63
C TRP A 165 17.92 -9.32 12.12
N ARG A 166 18.28 -8.27 12.84
CA ARG A 166 18.03 -8.10 14.28
C ARG A 166 16.83 -7.17 14.47
N ARG A 167 15.82 -7.59 15.22
CA ARG A 167 14.64 -6.79 15.57
C ARG A 167 14.40 -6.80 17.08
N PRO A 168 14.01 -5.65 17.70
CA PRO A 168 13.70 -5.59 19.12
C PRO A 168 12.37 -6.28 19.45
N ASP A 169 12.19 -6.58 20.75
CA ASP A 169 10.96 -7.20 21.26
C ASP A 169 9.82 -6.20 21.50
N HIS A 170 10.06 -4.94 21.27
CA HIS A 170 9.05 -3.86 21.33
C HIS A 170 8.93 -3.17 19.98
N PRO A 171 7.76 -2.59 19.66
CA PRO A 171 7.59 -1.80 18.45
C PRO A 171 8.39 -0.51 18.52
N LEU A 172 8.66 0.08 17.35
CA LEU A 172 9.37 1.35 17.21
C LEU A 172 8.50 2.55 17.58
N LEU A 173 7.20 2.46 17.34
CA LEU A 173 6.25 3.56 17.54
C LEU A 173 4.91 3.03 18.06
N GLU A 174 4.48 3.57 19.21
CA GLU A 174 3.17 3.29 19.80
C GLU A 174 2.08 4.24 19.28
N PRO A 175 0.79 3.87 19.35
CA PRO A 175 -0.33 4.77 19.09
C PRO A 175 -0.36 5.98 20.00
N GLY A 176 -1.25 6.92 19.70
CA GLY A 176 -1.58 8.04 20.58
C GLY A 176 -2.37 7.61 21.81
N ALA A 177 -2.56 8.55 22.73
CA ALA A 177 -3.45 8.36 23.86
C ALA A 177 -4.89 8.14 23.37
N PRO A 178 -5.75 7.44 24.16
CA PRO A 178 -7.15 7.25 23.80
C PRO A 178 -7.85 8.58 23.44
N GLY A 179 -8.54 8.60 22.31
CA GLY A 179 -9.19 9.79 21.74
C GLY A 179 -8.31 10.64 20.84
N ALA A 180 -7.00 10.39 20.77
CA ALA A 180 -6.14 11.05 19.81
C ALA A 180 -6.47 10.63 18.36
N TRP A 181 -6.05 11.44 17.37
CA TRP A 181 -6.27 11.13 15.97
C TRP A 181 -5.62 9.80 15.52
N ASP A 182 -4.61 9.35 16.25
CA ASP A 182 -3.77 8.18 15.95
C ASP A 182 -3.81 7.13 17.07
N ASP A 183 -4.90 7.04 17.82
CA ASP A 183 -5.04 6.11 18.94
C ASP A 183 -5.31 4.65 18.51
N HIS A 184 -5.68 4.42 17.25
CA HIS A 184 -6.00 3.06 16.78
C HIS A 184 -4.77 2.20 16.54
N CYS A 185 -3.78 2.72 15.82
CA CYS A 185 -2.61 1.95 15.41
C CYS A 185 -1.48 2.85 14.88
N THR A 186 -0.30 2.28 14.68
CA THR A 186 0.76 2.85 13.85
C THR A 186 1.13 1.89 12.74
N THR A 187 1.18 2.35 11.48
CA THR A 187 1.36 1.44 10.33
C THR A 187 1.91 2.15 9.10
N ASN A 188 2.26 1.39 8.08
CA ASN A 188 2.70 1.87 6.76
C ASN A 188 3.84 2.89 6.86
N PRO A 189 5.01 2.46 7.37
CA PRO A 189 6.15 3.34 7.56
C PRO A 189 6.69 3.86 6.23
N SER A 190 7.11 5.12 6.22
CA SER A 190 7.99 5.67 5.21
C SER A 190 9.05 6.52 5.90
N PHE A 191 10.29 6.20 5.65
CA PHE A 191 11.43 6.78 6.36
C PHE A 191 12.19 7.73 5.46
N VAL A 192 12.68 8.85 6.03
CA VAL A 192 13.59 9.77 5.36
C VAL A 192 14.57 10.37 6.36
N ARG A 193 15.83 10.51 5.97
CA ARG A 193 16.78 11.28 6.78
C ARG A 193 16.59 12.77 6.50
N HIS A 194 16.27 13.53 7.56
CA HIS A 194 16.11 14.96 7.47
C HIS A 194 17.47 15.68 7.36
N PRO A 195 17.56 16.85 6.67
CA PRO A 195 18.84 17.58 6.51
C PRO A 195 19.50 18.02 7.82
N ASN A 196 18.72 18.21 8.89
CA ASN A 196 19.25 18.52 10.21
C ASN A 196 19.93 17.33 10.91
N GLY A 197 19.97 16.15 10.25
CA GLY A 197 20.56 14.93 10.78
C GLY A 197 19.59 14.01 11.51
N GLN A 198 18.35 14.43 11.76
CA GLN A 198 17.34 13.61 12.41
C GLN A 198 16.77 12.52 11.47
N TYR A 199 16.22 11.50 12.08
CA TYR A 199 15.52 10.41 11.45
C TYR A 199 14.01 10.65 11.51
N TRP A 200 13.37 10.83 10.36
CA TRP A 200 11.96 11.12 10.25
C TRP A 200 11.20 9.90 9.74
N LEU A 201 10.23 9.45 10.54
CA LEU A 201 9.36 8.32 10.23
C LEU A 201 7.94 8.83 10.01
N TYR A 202 7.51 8.84 8.74
CA TYR A 202 6.10 9.06 8.40
C TYR A 202 5.33 7.79 8.71
N TYR A 203 4.20 7.92 9.38
CA TYR A 203 3.36 6.80 9.75
C TYR A 203 1.88 7.10 9.47
N LYS A 204 1.16 6.09 9.05
CA LYS A 204 -0.29 6.13 8.88
C LYS A 204 -0.98 5.73 10.17
N SER A 205 -2.06 6.43 10.49
CA SER A 205 -2.97 6.09 11.56
C SER A 205 -4.37 6.63 11.33
N TRP A 206 -5.26 6.39 12.26
CA TRP A 206 -6.60 6.93 12.37
C TRP A 206 -7.12 6.81 13.80
N ASN A 207 -8.24 7.49 14.09
CA ASN A 207 -8.90 7.44 15.39
C ASN A 207 -9.77 6.17 15.52
N THR A 208 -9.79 5.56 16.70
CA THR A 208 -10.56 4.34 16.99
C THR A 208 -12.06 4.57 16.85
N HIS A 209 -12.59 5.69 17.37
CA HIS A 209 -13.99 6.02 17.24
C HIS A 209 -14.44 6.13 15.78
N ASP A 210 -13.67 6.84 14.93
CA ASP A 210 -13.96 6.95 13.50
C ASP A 210 -13.93 5.59 12.80
N TYR A 211 -13.07 4.68 13.26
CA TYR A 211 -13.01 3.32 12.73
C TYR A 211 -14.22 2.49 13.14
N ASP A 212 -14.62 2.54 14.39
CA ASP A 212 -15.70 1.71 14.94
C ASP A 212 -17.08 2.19 14.47
N THR A 213 -17.28 3.49 14.31
CA THR A 213 -18.53 4.10 13.83
C THR A 213 -18.61 4.23 12.31
N GLY A 214 -17.48 4.05 11.60
CA GLY A 214 -17.40 4.18 10.14
C GLY A 214 -18.17 3.10 9.40
N THR A 215 -18.68 3.46 8.22
CA THR A 215 -19.41 2.56 7.32
C THR A 215 -18.46 1.82 6.37
N PRO A 216 -18.55 0.48 6.24
CA PRO A 216 -17.81 -0.26 5.20
C PRO A 216 -18.11 0.26 3.78
N PRO A 217 -17.19 0.10 2.80
CA PRO A 217 -15.94 -0.67 2.90
C PRO A 217 -14.74 0.11 3.46
N VAL A 218 -14.85 1.41 3.69
CA VAL A 218 -13.75 2.27 4.12
C VAL A 218 -14.06 2.84 5.50
N ARG A 219 -13.60 2.16 6.53
CA ARG A 219 -13.74 2.56 7.93
C ARG A 219 -12.53 3.37 8.39
N GLY A 220 -12.77 4.28 9.34
CA GLY A 220 -11.76 5.22 9.84
C GLY A 220 -11.51 6.37 8.86
N ASN A 221 -10.62 7.28 9.27
CA ASN A 221 -10.11 8.36 8.43
C ASN A 221 -8.58 8.36 8.49
N ARG A 222 -7.95 7.74 7.48
CA ARG A 222 -6.49 7.54 7.46
C ARG A 222 -5.78 8.85 7.20
N LYS A 223 -4.85 9.15 8.08
CA LYS A 223 -4.01 10.35 8.06
C LYS A 223 -2.55 9.94 8.18
N TYR A 224 -1.65 10.86 7.90
CA TYR A 224 -0.23 10.67 8.12
C TYR A 224 0.28 11.65 9.16
N GLY A 225 1.07 11.14 10.09
CA GLY A 225 1.89 11.90 11.01
C GLY A 225 3.37 11.60 10.80
N ILE A 226 4.19 12.32 11.53
CA ILE A 226 5.65 12.16 11.59
C ILE A 226 6.06 11.89 13.04
N ALA A 227 6.98 10.96 13.22
CA ALA A 227 7.73 10.80 14.44
C ALA A 227 9.23 10.99 14.12
N MET A 228 9.95 11.62 15.02
CA MET A 228 11.35 12.03 14.84
C MET A 228 12.24 11.42 15.91
N ALA A 229 13.47 11.09 15.55
CA ALA A 229 14.49 10.61 16.48
C ALA A 229 15.88 11.15 16.11
N ASP A 230 16.78 11.21 17.07
CA ASP A 230 18.18 11.55 16.85
C ASP A 230 19.01 10.29 16.53
N GLN A 231 18.48 9.11 16.80
CA GLN A 231 19.07 7.82 16.47
C GLN A 231 18.09 6.95 15.67
N LEU A 232 18.63 6.08 14.81
CA LEU A 232 17.83 5.22 13.94
C LEU A 232 16.88 4.30 14.72
N GLU A 233 17.35 3.78 15.83
CA GLU A 233 16.60 2.89 16.73
C GLU A 233 15.65 3.64 17.68
N GLY A 234 15.62 4.98 17.63
CA GLY A 234 14.79 5.81 18.48
C GLY A 234 15.45 6.25 19.79
N PRO A 235 14.68 6.73 20.77
CA PRO A 235 13.22 6.79 20.76
C PRO A 235 12.66 7.79 19.73
N TYR A 236 11.54 7.43 19.12
CA TYR A 236 10.83 8.30 18.19
C TYR A 236 9.76 9.11 18.93
N HIS A 237 9.77 10.41 18.74
CA HIS A 237 8.81 11.36 19.32
C HIS A 237 7.89 11.92 18.24
N LYS A 238 6.59 11.83 18.45
CA LYS A 238 5.59 12.35 17.51
C LYS A 238 5.65 13.86 17.40
N HIS A 239 5.61 14.37 16.17
CA HIS A 239 5.66 15.81 15.93
C HIS A 239 4.39 16.50 16.42
N PRO A 240 4.46 17.67 17.10
CA PRO A 240 3.28 18.35 17.65
C PRO A 240 2.29 18.87 16.58
N ALA A 241 2.74 19.07 15.34
CA ALA A 241 1.87 19.48 14.23
C ALA A 241 1.11 18.31 13.56
N ASN A 242 1.22 17.08 14.08
CA ASN A 242 0.48 15.94 13.55
C ASN A 242 -1.05 16.09 13.68
N PRO A 243 -1.83 15.60 12.71
CA PRO A 243 -1.40 14.95 11.46
C PRO A 243 -0.91 15.96 10.42
N VAL A 244 0.14 15.61 9.67
CA VAL A 244 0.72 16.46 8.61
C VAL A 244 0.06 16.25 7.23
N ILE A 245 -0.68 15.16 7.05
CA ILE A 245 -1.53 14.91 5.88
C ILE A 245 -2.90 14.46 6.37
N ASP A 246 -3.91 15.28 6.09
CA ASP A 246 -5.29 15.05 6.49
C ASP A 246 -6.23 15.59 5.40
N PHE A 247 -7.00 14.69 4.79
CA PHE A 247 -8.02 15.04 3.79
C PHE A 247 -9.45 15.06 4.34
N SER A 248 -9.65 14.86 5.65
CA SER A 248 -10.99 14.78 6.27
C SER A 248 -11.82 16.04 6.05
N GLY A 249 -11.18 17.23 6.04
CA GLY A 249 -11.85 18.49 5.77
C GLY A 249 -12.47 18.63 4.37
N ARG A 250 -12.13 17.73 3.43
CA ARG A 250 -12.70 17.72 2.08
C ARG A 250 -14.06 17.01 1.99
N GLY A 251 -14.57 16.46 3.11
CA GLY A 251 -15.82 15.69 3.17
C GLY A 251 -15.72 14.31 2.51
N GLY A 252 -16.80 13.51 2.59
CA GLY A 252 -16.89 12.22 1.91
C GLY A 252 -15.88 11.16 2.38
N ASN A 253 -15.33 11.28 3.59
CA ASN A 253 -14.31 10.38 4.14
C ASN A 253 -13.08 10.22 3.24
N ARG A 254 -12.63 11.31 2.60
CA ARG A 254 -11.44 11.33 1.75
C ARG A 254 -10.19 11.14 2.59
N GLN A 255 -9.32 10.25 2.13
CA GLN A 255 -8.15 9.82 2.87
C GLN A 255 -7.05 9.31 1.94
N CYS A 256 -5.90 8.93 2.49
CA CYS A 256 -4.81 8.33 1.72
C CYS A 256 -4.09 7.24 2.52
N GLU A 257 -3.38 6.35 1.82
CA GLU A 257 -2.54 5.35 2.47
C GLU A 257 -1.32 4.97 1.61
N ASP A 258 -0.36 4.25 2.22
CA ASP A 258 0.79 3.69 1.51
C ASP A 258 1.77 4.75 0.98
N ALA A 259 2.18 5.65 1.86
CA ALA A 259 3.13 6.70 1.49
C ALA A 259 4.55 6.16 1.23
N PHE A 260 5.21 6.75 0.24
CA PHE A 260 6.66 6.75 0.10
C PHE A 260 7.14 8.19 0.02
N VAL A 261 8.00 8.59 0.95
CA VAL A 261 8.57 9.95 1.03
C VAL A 261 10.05 9.89 0.66
N TRP A 262 10.49 10.86 -0.14
CA TRP A 262 11.92 11.04 -0.46
C TRP A 262 12.29 12.52 -0.54
N ARG A 263 13.58 12.78 -0.61
CA ARG A 263 14.10 14.13 -0.86
C ARG A 263 14.80 14.19 -2.20
N GLU A 264 14.48 15.22 -2.95
CA GLU A 264 15.07 15.51 -4.25
C GLU A 264 15.09 17.04 -4.49
N ASP A 265 16.22 17.56 -4.93
CA ASP A 265 16.43 18.98 -5.24
C ASP A 265 16.00 19.92 -4.09
N GLY A 266 16.35 19.54 -2.84
CA GLY A 266 16.08 20.33 -1.65
C GLY A 266 14.66 20.18 -1.07
N LYS A 267 13.71 19.59 -1.81
CA LYS A 267 12.32 19.39 -1.39
C LYS A 267 12.05 17.99 -0.89
N PHE A 268 11.06 17.87 -0.02
CA PHE A 268 10.40 16.61 0.27
C PHE A 268 9.34 16.36 -0.80
N ARG A 269 9.23 15.11 -1.23
CA ARG A 269 8.23 14.64 -2.18
C ARG A 269 7.59 13.37 -1.65
N ILE A 270 6.35 13.14 -2.01
CA ILE A 270 5.59 11.97 -1.58
C ILE A 270 4.78 11.42 -2.73
N VAL A 271 4.78 10.10 -2.85
CA VAL A 271 3.75 9.36 -3.56
C VAL A 271 2.94 8.56 -2.54
N VAL A 272 1.62 8.58 -2.66
CA VAL A 272 0.72 7.93 -1.72
C VAL A 272 -0.52 7.44 -2.47
N ARG A 273 -1.09 6.30 -2.07
CA ARG A 273 -2.32 5.79 -2.67
C ARG A 273 -3.50 6.69 -2.35
N ASP A 274 -4.29 7.03 -3.35
CA ASP A 274 -5.56 7.73 -3.19
C ASP A 274 -6.63 6.82 -2.58
N MET A 275 -7.41 7.37 -1.67
CA MET A 275 -8.60 6.74 -1.11
C MET A 275 -9.78 7.72 -1.11
N GLY A 276 -10.09 8.25 -2.31
CA GLY A 276 -11.28 9.07 -2.56
C GLY A 276 -11.02 10.57 -2.70
N VAL A 277 -9.77 11.04 -2.70
CA VAL A 277 -9.45 12.45 -3.04
C VAL A 277 -9.83 12.72 -4.49
N PHE A 278 -9.45 11.83 -5.39
CA PHE A 278 -9.90 11.79 -6.78
C PHE A 278 -10.85 10.60 -7.03
N ASN A 279 -10.38 9.33 -6.90
CA ASN A 279 -11.24 8.18 -7.26
C ASN A 279 -10.85 6.82 -6.64
N SER A 280 -9.92 6.73 -5.71
CA SER A 280 -9.44 5.49 -5.07
C SER A 280 -8.68 4.51 -5.98
N GLU A 281 -8.41 4.83 -7.24
CA GLU A 281 -7.69 3.96 -8.19
C GLU A 281 -6.32 4.52 -8.59
N VAL A 282 -6.09 5.81 -8.31
CA VAL A 282 -4.86 6.53 -8.66
C VAL A 282 -3.94 6.67 -7.45
N GLY A 283 -2.72 7.13 -7.69
CA GLY A 283 -1.83 7.65 -6.66
C GLY A 283 -1.84 9.16 -6.61
N LEU A 284 -1.52 9.71 -5.44
CA LEU A 284 -1.34 11.13 -5.22
C LEU A 284 0.15 11.48 -5.16
N TYR A 285 0.51 12.63 -5.69
CA TYR A 285 1.83 13.24 -5.61
C TYR A 285 1.72 14.61 -4.98
N MET A 286 2.57 14.89 -4.00
CA MET A 286 2.66 16.19 -3.35
C MET A 286 4.12 16.55 -3.09
N GLU A 287 4.41 17.84 -2.92
CA GLU A 287 5.70 18.38 -2.57
C GLU A 287 5.64 19.21 -1.29
N SER A 288 6.76 19.33 -0.60
CA SER A 288 6.89 20.13 0.62
C SER A 288 8.31 20.68 0.75
N ASP A 289 8.46 21.91 1.21
CA ASP A 289 9.76 22.50 1.52
C ASP A 289 10.27 22.06 2.90
N ASP A 290 9.37 21.76 3.84
CA ASP A 290 9.68 21.45 5.23
C ASP A 290 9.33 20.01 5.66
N GLY A 291 8.68 19.23 4.79
CA GLY A 291 8.19 17.89 5.11
C GLY A 291 6.93 17.85 5.98
N LEU A 292 6.42 19.00 6.40
CA LEU A 292 5.25 19.13 7.27
C LEU A 292 4.02 19.66 6.52
N ARG A 293 4.20 20.66 5.66
CA ARG A 293 3.15 21.29 4.88
C ARG A 293 3.27 20.87 3.43
N TRP A 294 2.23 20.25 2.93
CA TRP A 294 2.21 19.64 1.60
C TRP A 294 1.36 20.45 0.63
N THR A 295 1.79 20.49 -0.63
CA THR A 295 1.00 21.11 -1.72
C THR A 295 -0.33 20.39 -1.94
N GLU A 296 -1.23 21.01 -2.72
CA GLU A 296 -2.40 20.31 -3.25
C GLU A 296 -1.97 19.06 -4.02
N PRO A 297 -2.69 17.91 -3.82
CA PRO A 297 -2.34 16.66 -4.47
C PRO A 297 -2.56 16.72 -5.99
N LYS A 298 -1.62 16.13 -6.72
CA LYS A 298 -1.73 15.80 -8.14
C LYS A 298 -1.72 14.29 -8.34
N ILE A 299 -2.11 13.84 -9.52
CA ILE A 299 -2.06 12.41 -9.87
C ILE A 299 -0.60 11.96 -10.00
N ALA A 300 -0.20 10.97 -9.19
CA ALA A 300 1.11 10.34 -9.26
C ALA A 300 1.17 9.20 -10.29
N TYR A 301 0.13 8.39 -10.34
CA TYR A 301 -0.07 7.31 -11.31
C TYR A 301 -1.57 7.07 -11.49
N ARG A 302 -1.95 6.55 -12.64
CA ARG A 302 -3.33 6.28 -13.01
C ARG A 302 -3.72 4.83 -12.68
N ALA A 303 -4.99 4.48 -12.90
CA ALA A 303 -5.44 3.10 -12.80
C ALA A 303 -4.69 2.20 -13.81
N LEU A 304 -4.37 0.95 -13.41
CA LEU A 304 -3.57 0.07 -14.26
C LEU A 304 -4.16 -0.18 -15.66
N ARG A 305 -5.50 -0.14 -15.78
CA ARG A 305 -6.18 -0.28 -17.09
C ARG A 305 -5.83 0.82 -18.09
N GLU A 306 -5.30 1.96 -17.63
CA GLU A 306 -4.85 3.06 -18.51
C GLU A 306 -3.44 2.83 -19.05
N TYR A 307 -2.70 1.87 -18.48
CA TYR A 307 -1.34 1.52 -18.91
C TYR A 307 -1.26 0.19 -19.65
N VAL A 308 -2.07 -0.78 -19.24
CA VAL A 308 -2.03 -2.14 -19.78
C VAL A 308 -3.42 -2.75 -19.91
N ASN A 309 -3.61 -3.57 -20.92
CA ASN A 309 -4.80 -4.41 -21.03
C ASN A 309 -4.75 -5.53 -19.99
N GLN A 310 -5.84 -5.69 -19.26
CA GLN A 310 -6.00 -6.75 -18.28
C GLN A 310 -7.20 -7.61 -18.63
N PRO A 311 -7.17 -8.92 -18.32
CA PRO A 311 -8.36 -9.77 -18.47
C PRO A 311 -9.48 -9.25 -17.55
N PRO A 312 -10.75 -9.65 -17.78
CA PRO A 312 -11.84 -9.30 -16.88
C PRO A 312 -11.55 -9.74 -15.43
N PRO A 313 -11.92 -8.93 -14.42
CA PRO A 313 -11.65 -9.26 -13.03
C PRO A 313 -12.45 -10.50 -12.60
N PRO A 314 -11.81 -11.52 -12.01
CA PRO A 314 -12.51 -12.64 -11.41
C PRO A 314 -13.24 -12.19 -10.12
N PRO A 315 -14.39 -12.78 -9.76
CA PRO A 315 -15.23 -12.31 -8.65
C PRO A 315 -14.53 -12.26 -7.29
N GLN A 316 -13.50 -13.10 -7.09
CA GLN A 316 -12.77 -13.19 -5.83
C GLN A 316 -11.73 -12.08 -5.64
N LEU A 317 -11.39 -11.29 -6.67
CA LEU A 317 -10.38 -10.25 -6.62
C LEU A 317 -11.01 -8.85 -6.63
N ASN A 318 -11.47 -8.39 -5.47
CA ASN A 318 -12.20 -7.13 -5.31
C ASN A 318 -11.35 -5.86 -5.44
N ARG A 319 -10.01 -5.99 -5.41
CA ARG A 319 -9.05 -4.89 -5.60
C ARG A 319 -8.28 -5.03 -6.93
N TYR A 320 -8.82 -5.78 -7.84
CA TYR A 320 -8.22 -6.05 -9.14
C TYR A 320 -7.93 -4.74 -9.90
N GLY A 321 -6.72 -4.67 -10.47
CA GLY A 321 -6.31 -3.54 -11.31
C GLY A 321 -5.93 -2.25 -10.58
N ARG A 322 -6.01 -2.20 -9.25
CA ARG A 322 -5.48 -1.09 -8.48
C ARG A 322 -3.97 -1.24 -8.30
N ALA A 323 -3.24 -0.15 -8.49
CA ALA A 323 -1.84 -0.05 -8.08
C ALA A 323 -1.80 0.46 -6.62
N GLU A 324 -1.39 -0.41 -5.71
CA GLU A 324 -1.30 -0.10 -4.27
C GLU A 324 0.14 -0.22 -3.79
N ARG A 325 0.47 0.34 -2.62
CA ARG A 325 1.80 0.23 -2.00
C ARG A 325 2.94 0.76 -2.89
N PRO A 326 2.88 2.01 -3.35
CA PRO A 326 3.98 2.59 -4.12
C PRO A 326 5.28 2.59 -3.31
N GLN A 327 6.36 2.12 -3.92
CA GLN A 327 7.73 2.16 -3.41
C GLN A 327 8.65 2.58 -4.55
N LEU A 328 9.67 3.36 -4.26
CA LEU A 328 10.59 3.86 -5.28
C LEU A 328 11.98 3.21 -5.14
N LEU A 329 12.53 2.80 -6.27
CA LEU A 329 13.97 2.62 -6.39
C LEU A 329 14.59 3.97 -6.73
N LEU A 330 15.44 4.46 -5.83
CA LEU A 330 16.16 5.72 -6.01
C LEU A 330 17.58 5.45 -6.50
N ARG A 331 18.02 6.18 -7.54
CA ARG A 331 19.38 6.21 -8.02
C ARG A 331 19.92 7.63 -7.93
N GLY A 332 21.00 7.81 -7.17
CA GLY A 332 21.50 9.16 -6.91
C GLY A 332 20.45 10.09 -6.24
N GLY A 333 19.59 9.54 -5.40
CA GLY A 333 18.49 10.27 -4.73
C GLY A 333 17.28 10.58 -5.62
N ARG A 334 17.28 10.17 -6.89
CA ARG A 334 16.19 10.41 -7.84
C ARG A 334 15.41 9.13 -8.16
N PRO A 335 14.07 9.20 -8.28
CA PRO A 335 13.27 8.05 -8.65
C PRO A 335 13.64 7.52 -10.04
N ALA A 336 14.02 6.24 -10.10
CA ALA A 336 14.32 5.51 -11.34
C ALA A 336 13.21 4.53 -11.71
N TYR A 337 12.59 3.90 -10.70
CA TYR A 337 11.48 2.97 -10.89
C TYR A 337 10.45 3.13 -9.78
N LEU A 338 9.18 2.94 -10.13
CA LEU A 338 8.06 2.83 -9.21
C LEU A 338 7.62 1.36 -9.15
N PHE A 339 7.68 0.78 -7.97
CA PHE A 339 7.16 -0.54 -7.63
C PHE A 339 5.81 -0.37 -6.96
N THR A 340 4.82 -1.14 -7.38
CA THR A 340 3.50 -1.19 -6.77
C THR A 340 3.09 -2.63 -6.56
N ALA A 341 1.95 -2.85 -5.91
CA ALA A 341 1.32 -4.16 -5.79
C ALA A 341 -0.06 -4.14 -6.41
N SER A 342 -0.45 -5.22 -7.08
CA SER A 342 -1.76 -5.34 -7.71
C SER A 342 -2.28 -6.77 -7.69
N GLN A 343 -3.55 -6.94 -7.39
CA GLN A 343 -4.22 -8.22 -7.57
C GLN A 343 -4.30 -8.61 -9.05
N GLY A 344 -4.36 -9.91 -9.32
CA GLY A 344 -4.34 -10.47 -10.67
C GLY A 344 -3.01 -11.16 -10.99
N GLY A 345 -2.60 -11.11 -12.25
CA GLY A 345 -1.39 -11.76 -12.74
C GLY A 345 -1.60 -13.23 -13.13
N LYS A 346 -0.51 -13.91 -13.46
CA LYS A 346 -0.50 -15.29 -13.97
C LYS A 346 -1.27 -16.27 -13.08
N PHE A 347 -1.14 -16.11 -11.76
CA PHE A 347 -1.76 -17.02 -10.78
C PHE A 347 -3.07 -16.49 -10.17
N MET A 348 -3.57 -15.34 -10.65
CA MET A 348 -4.79 -14.68 -10.15
C MET A 348 -4.80 -14.50 -8.63
N THR A 349 -3.65 -14.16 -8.07
CA THR A 349 -3.44 -13.79 -6.66
C THR A 349 -3.12 -12.30 -6.56
N ALA A 350 -1.87 -11.96 -6.34
CA ALA A 350 -1.31 -10.62 -6.43
C ALA A 350 0.19 -10.70 -6.70
N SER A 351 0.74 -9.66 -7.33
CA SER A 351 2.16 -9.54 -7.62
C SER A 351 2.59 -8.07 -7.63
N GLY A 352 3.88 -7.84 -7.72
CA GLY A 352 4.42 -6.52 -8.05
C GLY A 352 3.99 -6.08 -9.44
N PHE A 353 3.84 -4.77 -9.63
CA PHE A 353 3.74 -4.13 -10.94
C PHE A 353 4.74 -2.99 -10.99
N LEU A 354 5.53 -2.97 -12.06
CA LEU A 354 6.70 -2.11 -12.20
C LEU A 354 6.47 -1.04 -13.27
N PHE A 355 6.88 0.19 -12.94
CA PHE A 355 7.02 1.28 -13.90
C PHE A 355 8.46 1.76 -13.91
N LYS A 356 9.00 2.04 -15.10
CA LYS A 356 10.22 2.81 -15.28
C LYS A 356 9.89 4.30 -15.28
N ILE A 357 10.76 5.12 -14.71
CA ILE A 357 10.63 6.58 -14.66
C ILE A 357 11.67 7.19 -15.60
N VAL A 358 11.23 7.85 -16.68
CA VAL A 358 12.09 8.40 -17.73
C VAL A 358 12.18 9.91 -17.69
#